data_ef8c0cb68d1ee7712c1b0697ff4db639
#
_entry.id   ef8c0cb68d1ee7712c1b0697ff4db639
#
_cell.length_a   1.000
_cell.length_b   1.000
_cell.length_c   1.000
_cell.angle_alpha   90.00
_cell.angle_beta   90.00
_cell.angle_gamma   90.00
#
_symmetry.space_group_name_H-M   'P 1'
#
loop_
_entity.id
_entity.type
_entity.pdbx_description
1 polymer ?
#
loop_
_entity_poly.entity_id
_entity_poly.type
_entity_poly.pdbx_seq_one_letter_code
_entity_poly.pdbx_strand_id
1 'polypeptide(L)'
;MSQILKKTLSGIASLTTILWSVGGGLLALPGAASAATVVAGDLVKSPARSDVYYYASDAKRYVFPNETTYKSWYADFSGVKTISEAEMAAMPLGANVTIRPGTKLIKITTDPKVYAVAPNGTLRWIETEAIATALYGSAWASRVVDVPDGYFVNYTVGASLSSAVHPDGTVVMYSGSSDKFVVWGGMK
;
A
#
# COMPACT_ATOMS: atom_id res chain seq x y z
N MET A 1 -80.78 -59.32 6.98
CA MET A 1 -81.96 -58.74 6.33
C MET A 1 -81.56 -57.48 5.60
N SER A 2 -81.78 -57.56 4.31
CA SER A 2 -82.11 -56.45 3.37
C SER A 2 -81.04 -55.40 3.10
N GLN A 3 -80.38 -55.54 1.96
CA GLN A 3 -80.77 -55.05 0.64
C GLN A 3 -80.71 -53.55 0.41
N ILE A 4 -79.85 -53.26 -0.51
CA ILE A 4 -79.99 -52.56 -1.83
C ILE A 4 -79.88 -51.01 -1.66
N LEU A 5 -79.12 -50.33 -2.42
CA LEU A 5 -79.23 -50.07 -3.88
C LEU A 5 -78.09 -49.29 -4.42
N LYS A 6 -77.64 -49.66 -5.57
CA LYS A 6 -76.74 -48.89 -6.44
C LYS A 6 -77.31 -47.54 -6.87
N LYS A 7 -76.51 -46.58 -6.99
CA LYS A 7 -76.69 -45.61 -8.09
C LYS A 7 -75.31 -45.01 -8.47
N THR A 8 -74.95 -45.33 -9.66
CA THR A 8 -73.89 -44.66 -10.47
C THR A 8 -74.33 -43.26 -10.81
N LEU A 9 -73.50 -42.34 -10.61
CA LEU A 9 -73.54 -41.07 -11.38
C LEU A 9 -72.13 -40.64 -11.78
N SER A 10 -71.96 -40.74 -13.10
CA SER A 10 -70.85 -40.20 -13.85
C SER A 10 -70.82 -38.67 -13.71
N GLY A 11 -69.73 -38.16 -13.29
CA GLY A 11 -69.48 -36.75 -13.30
C GLY A 11 -68.02 -36.49 -13.75
N ILE A 12 -67.92 -36.10 -15.01
CA ILE A 12 -66.66 -35.67 -15.63
C ILE A 12 -66.24 -34.38 -14.97
N ALA A 13 -65.29 -34.41 -14.10
CA ALA A 13 -64.61 -33.22 -13.61
C ALA A 13 -63.38 -32.94 -14.47
N SER A 14 -63.49 -31.93 -15.34
CA SER A 14 -62.39 -31.36 -16.12
C SER A 14 -61.34 -30.82 -15.16
N LEU A 15 -60.20 -31.50 -15.09
CA LEU A 15 -59.00 -30.96 -14.44
C LEU A 15 -58.34 -29.95 -15.38
N THR A 16 -58.62 -28.70 -15.18
CA THR A 16 -57.82 -27.59 -15.75
C THR A 16 -56.51 -27.57 -14.99
N THR A 17 -55.47 -28.14 -15.57
CA THR A 17 -54.08 -27.94 -15.11
C THR A 17 -53.66 -26.52 -15.45
N ILE A 18 -53.64 -25.68 -14.43
CA ILE A 18 -52.97 -24.35 -14.51
C ILE A 18 -51.49 -24.62 -14.50
N LEU A 19 -50.88 -24.57 -15.68
CA LEU A 19 -49.41 -24.55 -15.80
C LEU A 19 -48.93 -23.21 -15.26
N TRP A 20 -48.46 -23.19 -14.04
CA TRP A 20 -47.65 -22.08 -13.54
C TRP A 20 -46.28 -22.20 -14.21
N SER A 21 -46.07 -21.41 -15.27
CA SER A 21 -44.74 -21.16 -15.78
C SER A 21 -43.99 -20.38 -14.71
N VAL A 22 -43.27 -21.09 -13.86
CA VAL A 22 -42.21 -20.48 -13.03
C VAL A 22 -41.14 -20.05 -14.03
N GLY A 23 -41.21 -18.82 -14.46
CA GLY A 23 -40.13 -18.16 -15.13
C GLY A 23 -38.95 -18.14 -14.16
N GLY A 24 -38.04 -19.13 -14.34
CA GLY A 24 -36.76 -19.15 -13.65
C GLY A 24 -35.97 -17.95 -14.13
N GLY A 25 -36.15 -16.80 -13.45
CA GLY A 25 -35.18 -15.73 -13.53
C GLY A 25 -33.85 -16.28 -13.05
N LEU A 26 -32.92 -16.52 -13.99
CA LEU A 26 -31.52 -16.66 -13.68
C LEU A 26 -31.12 -15.35 -12.96
N LEU A 27 -31.16 -15.41 -11.62
CA LEU A 27 -30.43 -14.44 -10.83
C LEU A 27 -28.97 -14.64 -11.23
N ALA A 28 -28.47 -13.78 -12.12
CA ALA A 28 -27.06 -13.67 -12.37
C ALA A 28 -26.43 -13.31 -11.01
N LEU A 29 -25.88 -14.33 -10.36
CA LEU A 29 -25.01 -14.09 -9.20
C LEU A 29 -23.92 -13.12 -9.70
N PRO A 30 -23.70 -11.99 -9.01
CA PRO A 30 -22.58 -11.15 -9.36
C PRO A 30 -21.36 -12.06 -9.38
N GLY A 31 -20.69 -12.13 -10.55
CA GLY A 31 -19.52 -12.97 -10.72
C GLY A 31 -18.58 -12.68 -9.57
N ALA A 32 -18.21 -13.72 -8.83
CA ALA A 32 -17.19 -13.57 -7.80
C ALA A 32 -15.97 -12.98 -8.50
N ALA A 33 -15.68 -11.70 -8.23
CA ALA A 33 -14.43 -11.09 -8.66
C ALA A 33 -13.34 -12.02 -8.12
N SER A 34 -12.55 -12.59 -9.03
CA SER A 34 -11.43 -13.46 -8.65
C SER A 34 -10.57 -12.64 -7.69
N ALA A 35 -10.50 -13.09 -6.44
CA ALA A 35 -9.67 -12.45 -5.44
C ALA A 35 -8.24 -12.40 -5.98
N ALA A 36 -7.67 -11.22 -6.10
CA ALA A 36 -6.30 -11.08 -6.54
C ALA A 36 -5.41 -11.71 -5.47
N THR A 37 -4.65 -12.74 -5.82
CA THR A 37 -3.70 -13.33 -4.86
C THR A 37 -2.71 -12.26 -4.42
N VAL A 38 -2.76 -11.89 -3.14
CA VAL A 38 -1.85 -10.93 -2.53
C VAL A 38 -0.69 -11.67 -1.89
N VAL A 39 0.52 -11.25 -2.25
CA VAL A 39 1.77 -11.82 -1.70
C VAL A 39 2.61 -10.70 -1.06
N ALA A 40 3.50 -11.08 -0.16
CA ALA A 40 4.43 -10.12 0.44
C ALA A 40 5.22 -9.37 -0.65
N GLY A 41 5.29 -8.05 -0.53
CA GLY A 41 5.86 -7.16 -1.53
C GLY A 41 4.83 -6.44 -2.39
N ASP A 42 3.57 -6.85 -2.37
CA ASP A 42 2.51 -6.23 -3.14
C ASP A 42 2.12 -4.84 -2.60
N LEU A 43 1.74 -3.99 -3.53
CA LEU A 43 1.06 -2.73 -3.24
C LEU A 43 -0.44 -2.95 -3.39
N VAL A 44 -1.20 -2.60 -2.36
CA VAL A 44 -2.64 -2.83 -2.34
C VAL A 44 -3.42 -1.57 -1.97
N LYS A 45 -4.63 -1.45 -2.50
CA LYS A 45 -5.61 -0.46 -2.09
C LYS A 45 -7.01 -1.07 -2.09
N SER A 46 -7.94 -0.47 -1.35
CA SER A 46 -9.36 -0.81 -1.48
C SER A 46 -10.03 0.03 -2.59
N PRO A 47 -11.15 -0.41 -3.16
CA PRO A 47 -11.84 0.34 -4.19
C PRO A 47 -12.48 1.63 -3.67
N ALA A 48 -12.83 1.70 -2.39
CA ALA A 48 -13.50 2.83 -1.76
C ALA A 48 -12.52 3.94 -1.30
N ARG A 49 -11.21 3.68 -1.27
CA ARG A 49 -10.21 4.60 -0.72
C ARG A 49 -9.01 4.76 -1.65
N SER A 50 -8.38 5.92 -1.57
CA SER A 50 -7.14 6.20 -2.32
C SER A 50 -5.87 5.79 -1.58
N ASP A 51 -5.98 5.41 -0.30
CA ASP A 51 -4.82 5.01 0.50
C ASP A 51 -4.15 3.77 -0.09
N VAL A 52 -2.85 3.85 -0.31
CA VAL A 52 -2.03 2.73 -0.78
C VAL A 52 -1.24 2.15 0.37
N TYR A 53 -1.19 0.83 0.42
CA TYR A 53 -0.47 0.07 1.44
C TYR A 53 0.56 -0.85 0.79
N TYR A 54 1.68 -1.03 1.48
CA TYR A 54 2.65 -2.08 1.21
C TYR A 54 2.32 -3.30 2.09
N TYR A 55 2.12 -4.46 1.49
CA TYR A 55 1.92 -5.70 2.23
C TYR A 55 3.25 -6.39 2.47
N ALA A 56 3.66 -6.48 3.73
CA ALA A 56 4.98 -6.95 4.11
C ALA A 56 5.00 -8.45 4.45
N SER A 57 6.21 -9.00 4.61
CA SER A 57 6.43 -10.42 4.94
C SER A 57 5.97 -10.82 6.34
N ASP A 58 5.71 -9.85 7.22
CA ASP A 58 5.12 -10.06 8.55
C ASP A 58 3.58 -10.13 8.52
N ALA A 59 2.99 -10.23 7.33
CA ALA A 59 1.57 -10.27 7.07
C ALA A 59 0.80 -9.01 7.50
N LYS A 60 1.49 -7.86 7.64
CA LYS A 60 0.86 -6.58 7.92
C LYS A 60 0.88 -5.67 6.69
N ARG A 61 -0.07 -4.75 6.66
CA ARG A 61 -0.10 -3.67 5.67
C ARG A 61 0.44 -2.39 6.27
N TYR A 62 1.30 -1.70 5.54
CA TYR A 62 1.96 -0.45 5.93
C TYR A 62 1.49 0.68 5.01
N VAL A 63 0.89 1.73 5.57
CA VAL A 63 0.31 2.80 4.77
C VAL A 63 1.38 3.79 4.30
N PHE A 64 1.26 4.24 3.05
CA PHE A 64 2.00 5.41 2.56
C PHE A 64 1.24 6.66 3.01
N PRO A 65 1.79 7.49 3.89
CA PRO A 65 1.07 8.63 4.47
C PRO A 65 0.74 9.73 3.44
N ASN A 66 1.49 9.78 2.34
CA ASN A 66 1.28 10.72 1.24
C ASN A 66 2.01 10.26 -0.03
N GLU A 67 1.69 10.93 -1.16
CA GLU A 67 2.28 10.65 -2.46
C GLU A 67 3.80 10.86 -2.50
N THR A 68 4.34 11.85 -1.77
CA THR A 68 5.78 12.11 -1.71
C THR A 68 6.52 10.91 -1.12
N THR A 69 5.99 10.33 -0.05
CA THR A 69 6.54 9.10 0.52
C THR A 69 6.42 7.93 -0.47
N TYR A 70 5.26 7.75 -1.09
CA TYR A 70 5.06 6.70 -2.09
C TYR A 70 6.07 6.82 -3.24
N LYS A 71 6.20 8.01 -3.83
CA LYS A 71 7.10 8.28 -4.97
C LYS A 71 8.59 8.23 -4.61
N SER A 72 8.93 8.19 -3.34
CA SER A 72 10.32 7.90 -2.94
C SER A 72 10.69 6.43 -3.16
N TRP A 73 9.71 5.52 -3.23
CA TRP A 73 9.86 4.07 -3.40
C TRP A 73 9.52 3.60 -4.82
N TYR A 74 8.46 4.15 -5.42
CA TYR A 74 7.88 3.72 -6.68
C TYR A 74 7.69 4.91 -7.62
N ALA A 75 7.93 4.68 -8.90
CA ALA A 75 7.82 5.72 -9.92
C ALA A 75 6.37 6.14 -10.18
N ASP A 76 5.47 5.18 -10.22
CA ASP A 76 4.05 5.34 -10.54
C ASP A 76 3.17 4.35 -9.78
N PHE A 77 1.86 4.44 -9.99
CA PHE A 77 0.87 3.60 -9.32
C PHE A 77 0.45 2.35 -10.11
N SER A 78 1.12 2.02 -11.22
CA SER A 78 0.73 0.92 -12.12
C SER A 78 0.78 -0.46 -11.44
N GLY A 79 1.65 -0.62 -10.44
CA GLY A 79 1.79 -1.86 -9.66
C GLY A 79 0.79 -2.01 -8.51
N VAL A 80 -0.12 -1.05 -8.30
CA VAL A 80 -1.07 -1.10 -7.19
C VAL A 80 -2.27 -1.99 -7.53
N LYS A 81 -2.44 -3.07 -6.78
CA LYS A 81 -3.57 -3.99 -6.88
C LYS A 81 -4.77 -3.45 -6.11
N THR A 82 -5.95 -3.48 -6.73
CA THR A 82 -7.20 -3.21 -6.01
C THR A 82 -7.74 -4.53 -5.46
N ILE A 83 -7.93 -4.60 -4.14
CA ILE A 83 -8.46 -5.76 -3.42
C ILE A 83 -9.77 -5.40 -2.72
N SER A 84 -10.55 -6.38 -2.33
CA SER A 84 -11.81 -6.16 -1.64
C SER A 84 -11.60 -5.58 -0.23
N GLU A 85 -12.64 -4.92 0.31
CA GLU A 85 -12.62 -4.44 1.70
C GLU A 85 -12.42 -5.59 2.71
N ALA A 86 -12.97 -6.76 2.41
CA ALA A 86 -12.82 -7.94 3.27
C ALA A 86 -11.35 -8.43 3.31
N GLU A 87 -10.69 -8.51 2.16
CA GLU A 87 -9.26 -8.83 2.08
C GLU A 87 -8.42 -7.78 2.79
N MET A 88 -8.73 -6.49 2.58
CA MET A 88 -8.04 -5.40 3.25
C MET A 88 -8.20 -5.48 4.77
N ALA A 89 -9.40 -5.77 5.26
CA ALA A 89 -9.68 -5.89 6.69
C ALA A 89 -8.98 -7.10 7.35
N ALA A 90 -8.74 -8.16 6.58
CA ALA A 90 -8.02 -9.34 7.07
C ALA A 90 -6.51 -9.09 7.30
N MET A 91 -5.96 -8.01 6.77
CA MET A 91 -4.54 -7.63 6.93
C MET A 91 -4.41 -6.66 8.11
N PRO A 92 -3.75 -7.03 9.22
CA PRO A 92 -3.49 -6.11 10.32
C PRO A 92 -2.72 -4.87 9.85
N LEU A 93 -3.05 -3.71 10.42
CA LEU A 93 -2.34 -2.48 10.14
C LEU A 93 -0.99 -2.48 10.86
N GLY A 94 0.07 -2.18 10.12
CA GLY A 94 1.40 -1.88 10.64
C GLY A 94 1.60 -0.38 10.88
N ALA A 95 2.84 0.05 10.91
CA ALA A 95 3.21 1.46 10.99
C ALA A 95 3.07 2.16 9.61
N ASN A 96 3.38 3.45 9.56
CA ASN A 96 3.50 4.17 8.29
C ASN A 96 4.83 3.88 7.61
N VAL A 97 4.79 3.85 6.27
CA VAL A 97 6.03 3.82 5.47
C VAL A 97 6.73 5.18 5.58
N THR A 98 8.05 5.16 5.74
CA THR A 98 8.88 6.38 5.75
C THR A 98 9.45 6.67 4.36
N ILE A 99 10.00 7.86 4.15
CA ILE A 99 10.76 8.19 2.93
C ILE A 99 11.87 7.15 2.75
N ARG A 100 12.04 6.71 1.49
CA ARG A 100 13.07 5.73 1.15
C ARG A 100 14.47 6.28 1.44
N PRO A 101 15.32 5.52 2.15
CA PRO A 101 16.69 5.91 2.42
C PRO A 101 17.44 6.38 1.16
N GLY A 102 18.21 7.46 1.30
CA GLY A 102 19.07 7.99 0.24
C GLY A 102 18.35 8.71 -0.92
N THR A 103 17.02 8.84 -0.92
CA THR A 103 16.28 9.47 -2.04
C THR A 103 16.00 10.94 -1.82
N LYS A 104 15.54 11.31 -0.64
CA LYS A 104 15.19 12.69 -0.25
C LYS A 104 15.86 13.03 1.07
N LEU A 105 16.04 14.33 1.28
CA LEU A 105 16.30 14.91 2.60
C LEU A 105 14.96 15.34 3.19
N ILE A 106 14.83 15.31 4.49
CA ILE A 106 13.60 15.73 5.14
C ILE A 106 13.83 16.77 6.21
N LYS A 107 12.82 17.59 6.46
CA LYS A 107 12.71 18.47 7.62
C LYS A 107 11.26 18.51 8.08
N ILE A 108 11.02 18.99 9.28
CA ILE A 108 9.69 19.42 9.74
C ILE A 108 9.59 20.94 9.65
N THR A 109 8.37 21.44 9.55
CA THR A 109 8.14 22.90 9.40
C THR A 109 8.52 23.69 10.63
N THR A 110 8.52 23.06 11.80
CA THR A 110 8.79 23.65 13.12
C THR A 110 10.27 23.62 13.53
N ASP A 111 11.14 22.89 12.78
CA ASP A 111 12.59 22.80 13.05
C ASP A 111 13.35 23.00 11.72
N PRO A 112 14.33 23.91 11.67
CA PRO A 112 15.15 24.12 10.47
C PRO A 112 16.14 23.01 10.17
N LYS A 113 16.30 22.03 11.07
CA LYS A 113 17.22 20.92 10.85
C LYS A 113 16.83 20.08 9.65
N VAL A 114 17.80 19.80 8.79
CA VAL A 114 17.65 18.91 7.64
C VAL A 114 18.29 17.58 7.95
N TYR A 115 17.58 16.52 7.64
CA TYR A 115 17.99 15.14 7.93
C TYR A 115 18.13 14.32 6.65
N ALA A 116 19.16 13.51 6.59
CA ALA A 116 19.23 12.38 5.68
C ALA A 116 18.44 11.20 6.27
N VAL A 117 17.74 10.45 5.42
CA VAL A 117 17.03 9.24 5.83
C VAL A 117 17.93 8.03 5.59
N ALA A 118 18.22 7.31 6.67
CA ALA A 118 18.93 6.03 6.67
C ALA A 118 17.92 4.87 6.84
N PRO A 119 18.34 3.59 6.72
CA PRO A 119 17.46 2.45 6.90
C PRO A 119 16.63 2.49 8.18
N ASN A 120 15.45 1.83 8.12
CA ASN A 120 14.47 1.77 9.20
C ASN A 120 13.95 3.14 9.67
N GLY A 121 13.92 4.13 8.77
CA GLY A 121 13.45 5.48 9.09
C GLY A 121 14.35 6.24 10.07
N THR A 122 15.64 5.86 10.17
CA THR A 122 16.62 6.57 11.02
C THR A 122 16.99 7.90 10.39
N LEU A 123 16.88 8.98 11.15
CA LEU A 123 17.23 10.32 10.72
C LEU A 123 18.66 10.68 11.15
N ARG A 124 19.43 11.18 10.21
CA ARG A 124 20.79 11.64 10.41
C ARG A 124 20.83 13.14 10.16
N TRP A 125 20.82 13.95 11.23
CA TRP A 125 20.90 15.40 11.09
C TRP A 125 22.19 15.81 10.37
N ILE A 126 22.07 16.63 9.32
CA ILE A 126 23.21 17.18 8.59
C ILE A 126 23.61 18.48 9.30
N GLU A 127 24.76 18.48 9.98
CA GLU A 127 25.13 19.54 10.90
C GLU A 127 25.41 20.89 10.20
N THR A 128 25.89 20.85 8.95
CA THR A 128 26.25 22.08 8.22
C THR A 128 25.86 22.00 6.74
N GLU A 129 25.66 23.16 6.13
CA GLU A 129 25.45 23.29 4.69
C GLU A 129 26.65 22.79 3.89
N ALA A 130 27.86 22.94 4.39
CA ALA A 130 29.08 22.45 3.75
C ALA A 130 29.04 20.91 3.61
N ILE A 131 28.57 20.19 4.65
CA ILE A 131 28.38 18.73 4.63
C ILE A 131 27.28 18.39 3.63
N ALA A 132 26.15 19.10 3.65
CA ALA A 132 25.05 18.85 2.70
C ALA A 132 25.53 19.02 1.24
N THR A 133 26.28 20.06 0.97
CA THR A 133 26.85 20.35 -0.35
C THR A 133 27.86 19.29 -0.79
N ALA A 134 28.72 18.85 0.11
CA ALA A 134 29.71 17.81 -0.18
C ALA A 134 29.07 16.44 -0.47
N LEU A 135 27.97 16.10 0.23
CA LEU A 135 27.26 14.83 0.06
C LEU A 135 26.30 14.83 -1.14
N TYR A 136 25.56 15.91 -1.36
CA TYR A 136 24.42 15.93 -2.28
C TYR A 136 24.57 16.97 -3.41
N GLY A 137 25.69 17.68 -3.46
CA GLY A 137 25.98 18.73 -4.45
C GLY A 137 25.34 20.08 -4.09
N SER A 138 25.64 21.14 -4.87
CA SER A 138 25.14 22.49 -4.63
C SER A 138 23.60 22.61 -4.68
N ALA A 139 22.93 21.69 -5.37
CA ALA A 139 21.47 21.64 -5.46
C ALA A 139 20.81 20.82 -4.33
N TRP A 140 21.51 20.50 -3.24
CA TRP A 140 20.99 19.66 -2.16
C TRP A 140 19.65 20.15 -1.59
N ALA A 141 19.44 21.45 -1.52
CA ALA A 141 18.19 22.03 -1.00
C ALA A 141 16.95 21.62 -1.80
N SER A 142 17.09 21.34 -3.11
CA SER A 142 16.00 20.87 -3.93
C SER A 142 15.55 19.41 -3.61
N ARG A 143 16.34 18.71 -2.84
CA ARG A 143 16.02 17.36 -2.36
C ARG A 143 15.24 17.37 -1.04
N VAL A 144 15.15 18.52 -0.38
CA VAL A 144 14.49 18.64 0.92
C VAL A 144 12.97 18.63 0.73
N VAL A 145 12.31 17.78 1.48
CA VAL A 145 10.84 17.74 1.55
C VAL A 145 10.39 17.94 2.99
N ASP A 146 9.28 18.65 3.15
CA ASP A 146 8.67 18.84 4.45
C ASP A 146 7.87 17.58 4.83
N VAL A 147 8.12 17.08 6.03
CA VAL A 147 7.32 16.03 6.65
C VAL A 147 6.42 16.71 7.68
N PRO A 148 5.08 16.52 7.58
CA PRO A 148 4.18 17.02 8.61
C PRO A 148 4.56 16.48 9.99
N ASP A 149 4.50 17.31 11.02
CA ASP A 149 4.93 16.99 12.39
C ASP A 149 4.30 15.69 12.90
N GLY A 150 3.02 15.45 12.55
CA GLY A 150 2.32 14.21 12.91
C GLY A 150 2.91 12.93 12.32
N TYR A 151 3.69 13.02 11.24
CA TYR A 151 4.37 11.87 10.64
C TYR A 151 5.84 11.77 11.05
N PHE A 152 6.40 12.81 11.69
CA PHE A 152 7.77 12.78 12.16
C PHE A 152 8.00 11.69 13.24
N VAL A 153 6.96 11.35 13.98
CA VAL A 153 6.96 10.25 14.97
C VAL A 153 7.23 8.87 14.36
N ASN A 154 7.10 8.72 13.04
CA ASN A 154 7.43 7.47 12.35
C ASN A 154 8.94 7.28 12.13
N TYR A 155 9.72 8.30 12.46
CA TYR A 155 11.16 8.29 12.30
C TYR A 155 11.85 8.23 13.67
N THR A 156 13.08 7.72 13.68
CA THR A 156 13.93 7.71 14.87
C THR A 156 15.16 8.56 14.62
N VAL A 157 15.41 9.55 15.47
CA VAL A 157 16.61 10.39 15.37
C VAL A 157 17.81 9.59 15.84
N GLY A 158 18.80 9.42 14.95
CA GLY A 158 20.08 8.77 15.21
C GLY A 158 21.24 9.79 15.28
N ALA A 159 22.46 9.27 15.23
CA ALA A 159 23.67 10.12 15.24
C ALA A 159 23.68 11.07 14.05
N SER A 160 24.17 12.32 14.25
CA SER A 160 24.28 13.32 13.20
C SER A 160 25.36 12.96 12.15
N LEU A 161 25.33 13.66 11.04
CA LEU A 161 26.38 13.66 10.03
C LEU A 161 27.26 14.87 10.28
N SER A 162 28.37 14.65 10.98
CA SER A 162 29.41 15.64 11.28
C SER A 162 30.52 15.71 10.22
N SER A 163 30.47 14.83 9.22
CA SER A 163 31.45 14.75 8.12
C SER A 163 30.77 14.34 6.82
N ALA A 164 31.45 14.51 5.69
CA ALA A 164 30.95 14.18 4.35
C ALA A 164 31.02 12.67 4.06
N VAL A 165 30.42 11.84 4.93
CA VAL A 165 30.27 10.41 4.76
C VAL A 165 28.80 10.07 4.50
N HIS A 166 28.53 9.47 3.37
CA HIS A 166 27.15 9.08 3.03
C HIS A 166 26.60 8.07 4.05
N PRO A 167 25.38 8.27 4.54
CA PRO A 167 24.73 7.29 5.40
C PRO A 167 24.37 6.01 4.62
N ASP A 168 24.22 4.93 5.35
CA ASP A 168 23.74 3.66 4.78
C ASP A 168 22.41 3.82 4.03
N GLY A 169 22.24 3.02 2.98
CA GLY A 169 21.08 3.10 2.08
C GLY A 169 21.20 4.16 0.98
N THR A 170 22.22 5.04 1.02
CA THR A 170 22.47 6.00 -0.06
C THR A 170 22.92 5.26 -1.32
N VAL A 171 22.32 5.61 -2.46
CA VAL A 171 22.79 5.14 -3.76
C VAL A 171 23.74 6.16 -4.33
N VAL A 172 24.96 5.74 -4.63
CA VAL A 172 26.04 6.56 -5.20
C VAL A 172 26.49 6.00 -6.55
N MET A 173 27.05 6.86 -7.37
CA MET A 173 27.57 6.52 -8.70
C MET A 173 28.86 7.32 -8.92
N TYR A 174 29.86 6.71 -9.53
CA TYR A 174 31.05 7.45 -9.97
C TYR A 174 30.70 8.35 -11.15
N SER A 175 31.35 9.52 -11.20
CA SER A 175 31.25 10.39 -12.35
C SER A 175 31.76 9.65 -13.60
N GLY A 176 30.92 9.64 -14.65
CA GLY A 176 31.24 8.95 -15.92
C GLY A 176 30.95 7.45 -15.93
N SER A 177 30.43 6.86 -14.85
CA SER A 177 29.96 5.47 -14.79
C SER A 177 28.42 5.40 -14.74
N SER A 178 27.84 4.34 -15.28
CA SER A 178 26.43 3.98 -15.09
C SER A 178 26.21 3.06 -13.88
N ASP A 179 27.27 2.56 -13.27
CA ASP A 179 27.19 1.62 -12.15
C ASP A 179 26.72 2.32 -10.89
N LYS A 180 25.75 1.71 -10.22
CA LYS A 180 25.14 2.21 -9.00
C LYS A 180 25.57 1.33 -7.82
N PHE A 181 26.00 1.96 -6.77
CA PHE A 181 26.43 1.31 -5.53
C PHE A 181 25.56 1.75 -4.38
N VAL A 182 25.22 0.83 -3.49
CA VAL A 182 24.54 1.15 -2.24
C VAL A 182 25.59 1.24 -1.14
N VAL A 183 25.61 2.35 -0.42
CA VAL A 183 26.47 2.50 0.75
C VAL A 183 25.91 1.64 1.88
N TRP A 184 26.77 0.81 2.48
CA TRP A 184 26.43 -0.01 3.63
C TRP A 184 27.65 -0.20 4.54
N GLY A 185 27.51 0.13 5.85
CA GLY A 185 28.63 0.09 6.79
C GLY A 185 29.78 1.01 6.40
N GLY A 186 29.50 2.14 5.74
CA GLY A 186 30.51 3.08 5.23
C GLY A 186 31.24 2.60 3.95
N MET A 187 30.86 1.48 3.37
CA MET A 187 31.40 0.91 2.12
C MET A 187 30.38 1.00 0.98
N LYS A 188 30.84 0.84 -0.25
CA LYS A 188 30.04 0.85 -1.48
C LYS A 188 30.39 -0.35 -2.36
#